data_035b190cb1674ca4b8c1d05f9a07c7f2
#
_entry.id   035b190cb1674ca4b8c1d05f9a07c7f2
#
_cell.length_a   1.000
_cell.length_b   1.000
_cell.length_c   1.000
_cell.angle_alpha   90.00
_cell.angle_beta   90.00
_cell.angle_gamma   90.00
#
_symmetry.space_group_name_H-M   'P 1'
#
loop_
_entity.id
_entity.type
_entity.pdbx_description
1 polymer ?
#
loop_
_entity_poly.entity_id
_entity_poly.type
_entity_poly.pdbx_seq_one_letter_code
_entity_poly.pdbx_strand_id
1 'polypeptide(L)'
;MIIVGELINASRKAVGEAIRQEDHAFIQKLAIDQTEAGATYIDVNAGIFVGKEGQYMEWLIKNIKEVTDLPCSVDSPDPKVIEQGLKLNGDDVMINSISLEKERLDAILPLIAGTPYKIVALCMDDEKMPETLEQRLKIADVLINKLIQNNVKLENIYVDPLVQPISTDKTFGMGFIDSVEAIMTNYPGIHTICGLSNISYGLPERKFLNRNFAVMAIAKGLDGLLIDPLDKKMMSSICAAETLAGRDDFNVKYLKAYRKKKLEV
;
A
#
# COMPACT_ATOMS: atom_id res chain seq x y z
N MET A 1 -3.29 11.39 -4.23
CA MET A 1 -3.30 9.92 -4.02
C MET A 1 -1.88 9.41 -3.89
N ILE A 2 -1.63 8.48 -2.98
CA ILE A 2 -0.37 7.74 -2.88
C ILE A 2 -0.45 6.46 -3.74
N ILE A 3 0.61 6.20 -4.51
CA ILE A 3 0.80 4.95 -5.26
C ILE A 3 2.03 4.24 -4.71
N VAL A 4 1.83 3.11 -4.07
CA VAL A 4 2.90 2.25 -3.57
C VAL A 4 3.15 1.16 -4.61
N GLY A 5 4.33 1.20 -5.23
CA GLY A 5 4.70 0.26 -6.29
C GLY A 5 5.07 -1.10 -5.74
N GLU A 6 4.31 -2.14 -6.08
CA GLU A 6 4.37 -3.49 -5.46
C GLU A 6 5.34 -4.47 -6.15
N LEU A 7 6.14 -4.02 -7.14
CA LEU A 7 6.87 -4.97 -7.98
C LEU A 7 8.09 -5.59 -7.31
N ILE A 8 8.73 -4.91 -6.33
CA ILE A 8 9.91 -5.45 -5.63
C ILE A 8 9.47 -6.32 -4.45
N ASN A 9 8.81 -7.42 -4.77
CA ASN A 9 8.31 -8.40 -3.81
C ASN A 9 8.89 -9.79 -4.13
N ALA A 10 9.59 -10.37 -3.17
CA ALA A 10 10.29 -11.66 -3.31
C ALA A 10 9.37 -12.84 -3.65
N SER A 11 8.07 -12.76 -3.37
CA SER A 11 7.08 -13.78 -3.75
C SER A 11 6.89 -13.89 -5.27
N ARG A 12 7.25 -12.83 -6.02
CA ARG A 12 7.27 -12.87 -7.49
C ARG A 12 8.49 -13.65 -7.96
N LYS A 13 8.29 -14.72 -8.71
CA LYS A 13 9.35 -15.68 -9.11
C LYS A 13 10.60 -14.99 -9.67
N ALA A 14 10.46 -14.06 -10.61
CA ALA A 14 11.59 -13.36 -11.22
C ALA A 14 12.33 -12.48 -10.21
N VAL A 15 11.62 -11.80 -9.32
CA VAL A 15 12.20 -10.95 -8.26
C VAL A 15 12.92 -11.81 -7.22
N GLY A 16 12.27 -12.88 -6.75
CA GLY A 16 12.89 -13.81 -5.80
C GLY A 16 14.17 -14.46 -6.35
N GLU A 17 14.23 -14.74 -7.64
CA GLU A 17 15.44 -15.25 -8.28
C GLU A 17 16.53 -14.17 -8.39
N ALA A 18 16.17 -12.95 -8.81
CA ALA A 18 17.09 -11.81 -8.86
C ALA A 18 17.71 -11.50 -7.49
N ILE A 19 16.90 -11.57 -6.41
CA ILE A 19 17.39 -11.39 -5.04
C ILE A 19 18.41 -12.48 -4.67
N ARG A 20 18.12 -13.77 -4.99
CA ARG A 20 19.08 -14.87 -4.68
C ARG A 20 20.41 -14.73 -5.40
N GLN A 21 20.37 -14.20 -6.62
CA GLN A 21 21.54 -13.99 -7.46
C GLN A 21 22.21 -12.64 -7.23
N GLU A 22 21.66 -11.82 -6.36
CA GLU A 22 22.08 -10.44 -6.11
C GLU A 22 22.19 -9.62 -7.43
N ASP A 23 21.19 -9.79 -8.32
CA ASP A 23 21.10 -9.08 -9.60
C ASP A 23 20.69 -7.62 -9.35
N HIS A 24 21.67 -6.77 -9.10
CA HIS A 24 21.50 -5.32 -8.90
C HIS A 24 20.77 -4.66 -10.06
N ALA A 25 21.17 -4.99 -11.30
CA ALA A 25 20.63 -4.32 -12.49
C ALA A 25 19.12 -4.57 -12.65
N PHE A 26 18.66 -5.78 -12.35
CA PHE A 26 17.25 -6.13 -12.40
C PHE A 26 16.43 -5.34 -11.36
N ILE A 27 16.89 -5.29 -10.11
CA ILE A 27 16.17 -4.59 -9.03
C ILE A 27 16.18 -3.07 -9.27
N GLN A 28 17.31 -2.50 -9.65
CA GLN A 28 17.44 -1.08 -9.96
C GLN A 28 16.53 -0.69 -11.14
N LYS A 29 16.48 -1.51 -12.18
CA LYS A 29 15.57 -1.29 -13.31
C LYS A 29 14.10 -1.27 -12.85
N LEU A 30 13.66 -2.21 -12.01
CA LEU A 30 12.30 -2.21 -11.47
C LEU A 30 12.01 -0.95 -10.65
N ALA A 31 12.96 -0.46 -9.86
CA ALA A 31 12.81 0.76 -9.08
C ALA A 31 12.65 1.99 -9.99
N ILE A 32 13.50 2.12 -11.03
CA ILE A 32 13.40 3.18 -12.04
C ILE A 32 12.07 3.13 -12.76
N ASP A 33 11.69 1.95 -13.28
CA ASP A 33 10.46 1.77 -14.06
C ASP A 33 9.22 2.17 -13.24
N GLN A 34 9.15 1.78 -11.96
CA GLN A 34 8.05 2.17 -11.06
C GLN A 34 8.04 3.67 -10.78
N THR A 35 9.20 4.28 -10.58
CA THR A 35 9.35 5.73 -10.37
C THR A 35 8.83 6.51 -11.60
N GLU A 36 9.25 6.13 -12.79
CA GLU A 36 8.84 6.78 -14.04
C GLU A 36 7.34 6.57 -14.36
N ALA A 37 6.79 5.43 -13.92
CA ALA A 37 5.37 5.12 -14.05
C ALA A 37 4.49 5.94 -13.09
N GLY A 38 5.07 6.55 -12.05
CA GLY A 38 4.36 7.45 -11.14
C GLY A 38 4.10 6.87 -9.76
N ALA A 39 4.84 5.86 -9.33
CA ALA A 39 4.90 5.47 -7.93
C ALA A 39 5.34 6.65 -7.06
N THR A 40 4.85 6.71 -5.81
CA THR A 40 5.26 7.67 -4.79
C THR A 40 6.04 7.01 -3.67
N TYR A 41 5.89 5.70 -3.52
CA TYR A 41 6.65 4.80 -2.65
C TYR A 41 7.01 3.54 -3.43
N ILE A 42 8.14 2.92 -3.08
CA ILE A 42 8.50 1.57 -3.55
C ILE A 42 8.30 0.60 -2.39
N ASP A 43 7.38 -0.35 -2.54
CA ASP A 43 7.20 -1.43 -1.58
C ASP A 43 8.32 -2.45 -1.70
N VAL A 44 8.88 -2.83 -0.56
CA VAL A 44 10.04 -3.72 -0.50
C VAL A 44 9.71 -4.90 0.40
N ASN A 45 9.62 -6.09 -0.18
CA ASN A 45 9.31 -7.32 0.55
C ASN A 45 10.31 -8.43 0.24
N ALA A 46 10.97 -8.95 1.27
CA ALA A 46 11.89 -10.08 1.22
C ALA A 46 11.40 -11.30 2.05
N GLY A 47 10.13 -11.32 2.46
CA GLY A 47 9.56 -12.22 3.47
C GLY A 47 9.64 -13.71 3.16
N ILE A 48 9.83 -14.14 1.89
CA ILE A 48 10.02 -15.56 1.57
C ILE A 48 11.39 -16.10 2.03
N PHE A 49 12.34 -15.21 2.35
CA PHE A 49 13.72 -15.62 2.72
C PHE A 49 13.87 -15.76 4.23
N VAL A 50 13.17 -16.72 4.82
CA VAL A 50 13.23 -16.99 6.27
C VAL A 50 14.67 -17.11 6.76
N GLY A 51 14.99 -16.35 7.82
CA GLY A 51 16.33 -16.31 8.42
C GLY A 51 17.36 -15.45 7.67
N LYS A 52 17.06 -14.97 6.46
CA LYS A 52 17.89 -14.05 5.68
C LYS A 52 17.14 -12.78 5.23
N GLU A 53 15.91 -12.64 5.66
CA GLU A 53 15.03 -11.55 5.25
C GLU A 53 15.67 -10.17 5.51
N GLY A 54 16.23 -9.95 6.70
CA GLY A 54 16.89 -8.69 7.05
C GLY A 54 18.08 -8.37 6.14
N GLN A 55 18.90 -9.36 5.79
CA GLN A 55 20.02 -9.18 4.86
C GLN A 55 19.53 -8.74 3.47
N TYR A 56 18.51 -9.41 2.95
CA TYR A 56 17.96 -9.08 1.64
C TYR A 56 17.15 -7.77 1.65
N MET A 57 16.45 -7.46 2.73
CA MET A 57 15.78 -6.16 2.90
C MET A 57 16.81 -5.01 2.83
N GLU A 58 17.92 -5.12 3.55
CA GLU A 58 19.00 -4.13 3.51
C GLU A 58 19.59 -4.00 2.10
N TRP A 59 19.87 -5.12 1.44
CA TRP A 59 20.40 -5.14 0.09
C TRP A 59 19.44 -4.48 -0.91
N LEU A 60 18.13 -4.79 -0.84
CA LEU A 60 17.11 -4.21 -1.70
C LEU A 60 17.01 -2.70 -1.52
N ILE A 61 16.89 -2.22 -0.27
CA ILE A 61 16.77 -0.79 0.02
C ILE A 61 18.00 -0.02 -0.49
N LYS A 62 19.20 -0.54 -0.30
CA LYS A 62 20.43 0.09 -0.81
C LYS A 62 20.40 0.22 -2.33
N ASN A 63 20.04 -0.86 -3.04
CA ASN A 63 19.95 -0.83 -4.51
C ASN A 63 18.89 0.15 -5.03
N ILE A 64 17.74 0.23 -4.37
CA ILE A 64 16.67 1.17 -4.74
C ILE A 64 17.18 2.61 -4.58
N LYS A 65 17.81 2.92 -3.46
CA LYS A 65 18.29 4.27 -3.15
C LYS A 65 19.44 4.76 -4.02
N GLU A 66 20.16 3.88 -4.70
CA GLU A 66 21.17 4.26 -5.68
C GLU A 66 20.57 4.86 -6.96
N VAL A 67 19.28 4.60 -7.26
CA VAL A 67 18.68 4.94 -8.54
C VAL A 67 17.40 5.76 -8.45
N THR A 68 16.84 5.95 -7.25
CA THR A 68 15.65 6.79 -7.05
C THR A 68 15.65 7.41 -5.66
N ASP A 69 15.10 8.63 -5.57
CA ASP A 69 14.86 9.34 -4.31
C ASP A 69 13.51 8.97 -3.66
N LEU A 70 12.73 8.09 -4.30
CA LEU A 70 11.45 7.69 -3.71
C LEU A 70 11.66 6.97 -2.37
N PRO A 71 10.83 7.28 -1.36
CA PRO A 71 10.83 6.56 -0.11
C PRO A 71 10.37 5.12 -0.29
N CYS A 72 10.83 4.23 0.60
CA CYS A 72 10.38 2.85 0.62
C CYS A 72 9.17 2.66 1.53
N SER A 73 8.32 1.71 1.15
CA SER A 73 7.38 1.02 2.04
C SER A 73 8.05 -0.29 2.49
N VAL A 74 8.33 -0.40 3.77
CA VAL A 74 9.00 -1.58 4.34
C VAL A 74 7.94 -2.62 4.69
N ASP A 75 7.83 -3.66 3.87
CA ASP A 75 6.85 -4.76 4.03
C ASP A 75 7.53 -6.01 4.57
N SER A 76 7.27 -6.31 5.83
CA SER A 76 7.79 -7.50 6.49
C SER A 76 6.84 -7.99 7.60
N PRO A 77 6.68 -9.31 7.77
CA PRO A 77 6.04 -9.89 8.94
C PRO A 77 6.92 -9.80 10.21
N ASP A 78 8.26 -9.68 10.06
CA ASP A 78 9.19 -9.62 11.20
C ASP A 78 9.46 -8.17 11.63
N PRO A 79 9.07 -7.77 12.85
CA PRO A 79 9.33 -6.42 13.38
C PRO A 79 10.81 -6.02 13.40
N LYS A 80 11.74 -6.98 13.54
CA LYS A 80 13.18 -6.69 13.51
C LYS A 80 13.64 -6.28 12.12
N VAL A 81 13.06 -6.88 11.09
CA VAL A 81 13.34 -6.52 9.70
C VAL A 81 12.77 -5.13 9.39
N ILE A 82 11.58 -4.81 9.91
CA ILE A 82 11.02 -3.46 9.81
C ILE A 82 11.97 -2.45 10.48
N GLU A 83 12.42 -2.70 11.71
CA GLU A 83 13.36 -1.81 12.42
C GLU A 83 14.65 -1.58 11.61
N GLN A 84 15.20 -2.63 10.98
CA GLN A 84 16.37 -2.51 10.10
C GLN A 84 16.06 -1.63 8.87
N GLY A 85 14.92 -1.87 8.22
CA GLY A 85 14.49 -1.08 7.06
C GLY A 85 14.29 0.39 7.40
N LEU A 86 13.75 0.72 8.56
CA LEU A 86 13.58 2.10 9.02
C LEU A 86 14.92 2.84 9.16
N LYS A 87 15.93 2.20 9.74
CA LYS A 87 17.28 2.77 9.89
C LYS A 87 17.94 3.15 8.57
N LEU A 88 17.53 2.53 7.47
CA LEU A 88 18.07 2.77 6.12
C LEU A 88 17.30 3.85 5.35
N ASN A 89 16.08 4.18 5.75
CA ASN A 89 15.18 5.06 4.98
C ASN A 89 15.14 6.52 5.45
N GLY A 90 15.54 6.82 6.70
CA GLY A 90 15.38 8.16 7.27
C GLY A 90 13.91 8.44 7.63
N ASP A 91 13.50 9.72 7.58
CA ASP A 91 12.20 10.16 8.11
C ASP A 91 11.03 9.92 7.17
N ASP A 92 11.24 9.88 5.86
CA ASP A 92 10.17 9.58 4.88
C ASP A 92 10.18 8.10 4.52
N VAL A 93 9.41 7.34 5.27
CA VAL A 93 9.26 5.89 5.10
C VAL A 93 7.83 5.50 5.42
N MET A 94 7.33 4.45 4.76
CA MET A 94 6.05 3.81 5.08
C MET A 94 6.31 2.44 5.70
N ILE A 95 5.57 2.11 6.74
CA ILE A 95 5.61 0.79 7.37
C ILE A 95 4.39 -0.01 6.92
N ASN A 96 4.61 -1.16 6.36
CA ASN A 96 3.59 -2.11 5.94
C ASN A 96 3.78 -3.42 6.73
N SER A 97 3.04 -3.60 7.84
CA SER A 97 1.95 -2.86 8.43
C SER A 97 1.94 -3.00 9.97
N ILE A 98 1.01 -2.32 10.63
CA ILE A 98 0.60 -2.59 12.02
C ILE A 98 -0.83 -3.09 12.04
N SER A 99 -1.19 -3.96 12.98
CA SER A 99 -2.56 -4.46 13.23
C SER A 99 -2.87 -4.51 14.71
N LEU A 100 -4.08 -4.92 15.09
CA LEU A 100 -4.44 -5.18 16.49
C LEU A 100 -4.01 -6.57 16.99
N GLU A 101 -3.39 -7.40 16.14
CA GLU A 101 -2.77 -8.64 16.61
C GLU A 101 -1.73 -8.31 17.68
N LYS A 102 -1.90 -8.91 18.85
CA LYS A 102 -1.18 -8.50 20.07
C LYS A 102 0.34 -8.45 19.87
N GLU A 103 0.92 -9.51 19.33
CA GLU A 103 2.36 -9.59 19.11
C GLU A 103 2.84 -8.51 18.13
N ARG A 104 2.07 -8.27 17.07
CA ARG A 104 2.35 -7.27 16.04
C ARG A 104 2.26 -5.85 16.60
N LEU A 105 1.19 -5.57 17.33
CA LEU A 105 0.95 -4.27 17.96
C LEU A 105 2.06 -3.93 18.95
N ASP A 106 2.36 -4.85 19.88
CA ASP A 106 3.36 -4.68 20.92
C ASP A 106 4.77 -4.46 20.36
N ALA A 107 5.08 -5.05 19.20
CA ALA A 107 6.38 -4.94 18.56
C ALA A 107 6.54 -3.69 17.66
N ILE A 108 5.50 -3.29 16.93
CA ILE A 108 5.60 -2.19 15.95
C ILE A 108 5.30 -0.84 16.59
N LEU A 109 4.34 -0.77 17.53
CA LEU A 109 3.93 0.50 18.12
C LEU A 109 5.10 1.31 18.73
N PRO A 110 6.07 0.71 19.47
CA PRO A 110 7.24 1.43 19.98
C PRO A 110 8.15 2.01 18.87
N LEU A 111 8.17 1.41 17.68
CA LEU A 111 9.00 1.86 16.57
C LEU A 111 8.45 3.12 15.87
N ILE A 112 7.14 3.35 15.99
CA ILE A 112 6.45 4.41 15.27
C ILE A 112 5.98 5.57 16.16
N ALA A 113 5.90 5.36 17.48
CA ALA A 113 5.41 6.34 18.44
C ALA A 113 6.19 7.66 18.36
N GLY A 114 5.51 8.76 18.06
CA GLY A 114 6.12 10.09 17.96
C GLY A 114 7.03 10.32 16.76
N THR A 115 7.08 9.41 15.80
CA THR A 115 7.86 9.54 14.56
C THR A 115 7.06 10.19 13.43
N PRO A 116 7.70 10.69 12.37
CA PRO A 116 7.03 11.18 11.17
C PRO A 116 6.65 10.08 10.18
N TYR A 117 6.89 8.82 10.50
CA TYR A 117 6.69 7.68 9.60
C TYR A 117 5.22 7.53 9.20
N LYS A 118 4.97 7.15 7.96
CA LYS A 118 3.64 6.71 7.52
C LYS A 118 3.44 5.25 7.88
N ILE A 119 2.22 4.90 8.24
CA ILE A 119 1.89 3.55 8.69
C ILE A 119 0.65 3.01 7.99
N VAL A 120 0.75 1.83 7.42
CA VAL A 120 -0.40 1.05 6.99
C VAL A 120 -1.01 0.39 8.23
N ALA A 121 -2.21 0.84 8.60
CA ALA A 121 -2.98 0.33 9.73
C ALA A 121 -3.98 -0.72 9.22
N LEU A 122 -3.59 -1.99 9.30
CA LEU A 122 -4.33 -3.12 8.76
C LEU A 122 -5.48 -3.50 9.69
N CYS A 123 -6.71 -3.52 9.19
CA CYS A 123 -7.90 -3.90 9.96
C CYS A 123 -7.94 -5.40 10.24
N MET A 124 -7.05 -5.86 11.13
CA MET A 124 -6.91 -7.25 11.56
C MET A 124 -6.65 -7.32 13.06
N ASP A 125 -7.13 -8.38 13.71
CA ASP A 125 -6.90 -8.69 15.12
C ASP A 125 -6.61 -10.18 15.33
N ASP A 126 -6.44 -10.61 16.58
CA ASP A 126 -6.15 -12.00 16.94
C ASP A 126 -7.34 -12.98 16.73
N GLU A 127 -8.57 -12.47 16.50
CA GLU A 127 -9.74 -13.35 16.40
C GLU A 127 -9.86 -13.95 15.00
N LYS A 128 -10.27 -13.15 14.04
CA LYS A 128 -10.45 -13.56 12.65
C LYS A 128 -10.45 -12.35 11.71
N MET A 129 -10.25 -12.64 10.44
CA MET A 129 -10.36 -11.65 9.39
C MET A 129 -11.77 -11.02 9.37
N PRO A 130 -11.93 -9.69 9.38
CA PRO A 130 -13.25 -9.06 9.42
C PRO A 130 -14.01 -9.30 8.11
N GLU A 131 -15.25 -9.76 8.22
CA GLU A 131 -16.11 -10.07 7.07
C GLU A 131 -17.14 -8.96 6.82
N THR A 132 -17.56 -8.25 7.87
CA THR A 132 -18.62 -7.23 7.79
C THR A 132 -18.06 -5.82 7.90
N LEU A 133 -18.84 -4.84 7.43
CA LEU A 133 -18.55 -3.41 7.61
C LEU A 133 -18.36 -3.06 9.10
N GLU A 134 -19.26 -3.54 9.96
CA GLU A 134 -19.22 -3.25 11.40
C GLU A 134 -17.93 -3.77 12.05
N GLN A 135 -17.50 -4.98 11.71
CA GLN A 135 -16.24 -5.56 12.21
C GLN A 135 -15.03 -4.72 11.77
N ARG A 136 -14.97 -4.34 10.49
CA ARG A 136 -13.89 -3.48 9.98
C ARG A 136 -13.82 -2.14 10.69
N LEU A 137 -14.97 -1.49 10.87
CA LEU A 137 -15.03 -0.19 11.53
C LEU A 137 -14.65 -0.28 13.01
N LYS A 138 -15.08 -1.34 13.71
CA LYS A 138 -14.68 -1.57 15.11
C LYS A 138 -13.18 -1.73 15.26
N ILE A 139 -12.54 -2.52 14.40
CA ILE A 139 -11.09 -2.72 14.42
C ILE A 139 -10.38 -1.41 14.05
N ALA A 140 -10.83 -0.73 13.00
CA ALA A 140 -10.27 0.56 12.57
C ALA A 140 -10.32 1.59 13.70
N ASP A 141 -11.47 1.75 14.37
CA ASP A 141 -11.65 2.69 15.47
C ASP A 141 -10.66 2.44 16.62
N VAL A 142 -10.55 1.19 17.07
CA VAL A 142 -9.62 0.81 18.14
C VAL A 142 -8.16 1.07 17.72
N LEU A 143 -7.77 0.68 16.50
CA LEU A 143 -6.41 0.81 16.00
C LEU A 143 -6.02 2.29 15.82
N ILE A 144 -6.88 3.10 15.19
CA ILE A 144 -6.66 4.53 15.00
C ILE A 144 -6.48 5.23 16.34
N ASN A 145 -7.38 4.98 17.30
CA ASN A 145 -7.30 5.60 18.64
C ASN A 145 -6.02 5.19 19.37
N LYS A 146 -5.59 3.92 19.29
CA LYS A 146 -4.31 3.48 19.86
C LYS A 146 -3.12 4.21 19.23
N LEU A 147 -3.11 4.38 17.91
CA LEU A 147 -2.03 5.08 17.22
C LEU A 147 -1.96 6.55 17.63
N ILE A 148 -3.10 7.26 17.68
CA ILE A 148 -3.17 8.67 18.11
C ILE A 148 -2.72 8.83 19.56
N GLN A 149 -3.16 7.95 20.47
CA GLN A 149 -2.75 7.97 21.88
C GLN A 149 -1.24 7.75 22.07
N ASN A 150 -0.57 7.14 21.09
CA ASN A 150 0.88 6.95 21.05
C ASN A 150 1.60 7.98 20.17
N ASN A 151 1.01 9.15 19.97
CA ASN A 151 1.58 10.28 19.24
C ASN A 151 1.88 10.01 17.75
N VAL A 152 1.19 9.07 17.12
CA VAL A 152 1.18 8.95 15.66
C VAL A 152 0.22 10.00 15.11
N LYS A 153 0.68 10.86 14.20
CA LYS A 153 -0.16 11.89 13.60
C LYS A 153 -1.22 11.25 12.71
N LEU A 154 -2.45 11.78 12.75
CA LEU A 154 -3.57 11.28 11.98
C LEU A 154 -3.25 11.23 10.47
N GLU A 155 -2.60 12.28 9.95
CA GLU A 155 -2.15 12.39 8.56
C GLU A 155 -1.11 11.37 8.11
N ASN A 156 -0.54 10.62 9.04
CA ASN A 156 0.42 9.55 8.76
C ASN A 156 -0.21 8.14 8.81
N ILE A 157 -1.50 8.05 9.16
CA ILE A 157 -2.21 6.78 9.29
C ILE A 157 -2.93 6.46 7.98
N TYR A 158 -2.59 5.34 7.36
CA TYR A 158 -3.21 4.78 6.16
C TYR A 158 -3.96 3.50 6.55
N VAL A 159 -5.26 3.60 6.76
CA VAL A 159 -6.07 2.44 7.16
C VAL A 159 -6.31 1.53 5.96
N ASP A 160 -6.01 0.26 6.10
CA ASP A 160 -6.39 -0.78 5.13
C ASP A 160 -7.55 -1.62 5.68
N PRO A 161 -8.77 -1.44 5.17
CA PRO A 161 -9.95 -2.20 5.61
C PRO A 161 -9.96 -3.67 5.16
N LEU A 162 -8.90 -4.17 4.54
CA LEU A 162 -8.73 -5.51 3.97
C LEU A 162 -9.65 -5.81 2.78
N VAL A 163 -9.05 -5.82 1.61
CA VAL A 163 -9.69 -6.30 0.38
C VAL A 163 -9.74 -7.82 0.39
N GLN A 164 -10.94 -8.38 0.37
CA GLN A 164 -11.18 -9.82 0.26
C GLN A 164 -11.77 -10.18 -1.10
N PRO A 165 -11.54 -11.43 -1.59
CA PRO A 165 -11.97 -11.83 -2.93
C PRO A 165 -13.48 -11.90 -3.08
N ILE A 166 -14.05 -11.26 -4.10
CA ILE A 166 -15.48 -11.39 -4.42
C ILE A 166 -15.87 -12.80 -4.93
N SER A 167 -14.87 -13.61 -5.27
CA SER A 167 -15.09 -15.03 -5.62
C SER A 167 -15.50 -15.89 -4.41
N THR A 168 -15.19 -15.44 -3.19
CA THR A 168 -15.57 -16.13 -1.95
C THR A 168 -16.87 -15.59 -1.35
N ASP A 169 -17.09 -14.29 -1.40
CA ASP A 169 -18.35 -13.65 -1.02
C ASP A 169 -18.60 -12.39 -1.85
N LYS A 170 -19.77 -12.34 -2.51
CA LYS A 170 -20.19 -11.22 -3.37
C LYS A 170 -20.30 -9.87 -2.66
N THR A 171 -20.42 -9.85 -1.34
CA THR A 171 -20.57 -8.62 -0.54
C THR A 171 -19.26 -7.94 -0.22
N PHE A 172 -18.12 -8.63 -0.36
CA PHE A 172 -16.81 -8.10 0.05
C PHE A 172 -16.39 -6.85 -0.70
N GLY A 173 -16.73 -6.74 -1.99
CA GLY A 173 -16.40 -5.56 -2.78
C GLY A 173 -17.05 -4.28 -2.23
N MET A 174 -18.36 -4.31 -2.06
CA MET A 174 -19.08 -3.16 -1.51
C MET A 174 -18.77 -2.95 -0.02
N GLY A 175 -18.63 -4.03 0.76
CA GLY A 175 -18.24 -3.94 2.17
C GLY A 175 -16.91 -3.22 2.38
N PHE A 176 -15.93 -3.42 1.49
CA PHE A 176 -14.68 -2.67 1.50
C PHE A 176 -14.92 -1.18 1.16
N ILE A 177 -15.64 -0.90 0.07
CA ILE A 177 -15.91 0.47 -0.40
C ILE A 177 -16.66 1.29 0.66
N ASP A 178 -17.67 0.70 1.29
CA ASP A 178 -18.44 1.34 2.37
C ASP A 178 -17.57 1.56 3.62
N SER A 179 -16.60 0.67 3.89
CA SER A 179 -15.63 0.86 4.98
C SER A 179 -14.70 2.06 4.72
N VAL A 180 -14.22 2.21 3.48
CA VAL A 180 -13.42 3.38 3.08
C VAL A 180 -14.20 4.67 3.31
N GLU A 181 -15.43 4.76 2.80
CA GLU A 181 -16.29 5.95 2.96
C GLU A 181 -16.52 6.29 4.45
N ALA A 182 -16.85 5.28 5.25
CA ALA A 182 -17.12 5.48 6.67
C ALA A 182 -15.87 5.93 7.44
N ILE A 183 -14.69 5.32 7.19
CA ILE A 183 -13.43 5.71 7.85
C ILE A 183 -13.05 7.14 7.48
N MET A 184 -13.06 7.49 6.19
CA MET A 184 -12.73 8.84 5.72
C MET A 184 -13.68 9.91 6.24
N THR A 185 -14.96 9.56 6.46
CA THR A 185 -15.98 10.46 7.01
C THR A 185 -15.81 10.64 8.51
N ASN A 186 -15.55 9.56 9.25
CA ASN A 186 -15.46 9.58 10.72
C ASN A 186 -14.16 10.20 11.22
N TYR A 187 -13.09 10.14 10.43
CA TYR A 187 -11.75 10.63 10.79
C TYR A 187 -11.21 11.62 9.73
N PRO A 188 -11.71 12.86 9.67
CA PRO A 188 -11.22 13.86 8.71
C PRO A 188 -9.71 14.08 8.85
N GLY A 189 -8.96 13.89 7.75
CA GLY A 189 -7.50 13.99 7.71
C GLY A 189 -6.76 12.66 7.83
N ILE A 190 -7.48 11.54 8.03
CA ILE A 190 -6.92 10.20 7.89
C ILE A 190 -6.79 9.82 6.42
N HIS A 191 -6.02 8.78 6.13
CA HIS A 191 -5.90 8.18 4.81
C HIS A 191 -6.38 6.74 4.80
N THR A 192 -6.76 6.24 3.62
CA THR A 192 -7.07 4.83 3.40
C THR A 192 -6.22 4.26 2.26
N ILE A 193 -5.82 3.00 2.39
CA ILE A 193 -4.96 2.30 1.42
C ILE A 193 -5.42 0.86 1.25
N CYS A 194 -5.09 0.21 0.14
CA CYS A 194 -5.27 -1.23 0.02
C CYS A 194 -4.34 -1.89 -0.99
N GLY A 195 -4.10 -3.19 -0.75
CA GLY A 195 -3.61 -4.15 -1.75
C GLY A 195 -4.75 -4.55 -2.68
N LEU A 196 -4.92 -3.81 -3.78
CA LEU A 196 -6.10 -3.84 -4.63
C LEU A 196 -6.37 -5.21 -5.28
N SER A 197 -5.32 -5.93 -5.64
CA SER A 197 -5.41 -7.13 -6.51
C SER A 197 -6.13 -8.31 -5.88
N ASN A 198 -6.34 -8.31 -4.57
CA ASN A 198 -7.05 -9.36 -3.86
C ASN A 198 -8.53 -9.46 -4.26
N ILE A 199 -9.18 -8.35 -4.63
CA ILE A 199 -10.60 -8.31 -5.00
C ILE A 199 -10.97 -9.32 -6.08
N SER A 200 -10.10 -9.54 -7.04
CA SER A 200 -10.34 -10.40 -8.20
C SER A 200 -9.69 -11.78 -8.11
N TYR A 201 -9.18 -12.16 -6.93
CA TYR A 201 -8.53 -13.47 -6.77
C TYR A 201 -9.49 -14.60 -7.15
N GLY A 202 -9.00 -15.57 -7.94
CA GLY A 202 -9.79 -16.71 -8.43
C GLY A 202 -10.71 -16.41 -9.62
N LEU A 203 -10.75 -15.17 -10.13
CA LEU A 203 -11.58 -14.78 -11.28
C LEU A 203 -10.74 -14.55 -12.55
N PRO A 204 -11.33 -14.71 -13.75
CA PRO A 204 -10.68 -14.35 -15.01
C PRO A 204 -10.62 -12.82 -15.20
N GLU A 205 -9.80 -12.35 -16.15
CA GLU A 205 -9.69 -10.93 -16.53
C GLU A 205 -9.47 -9.98 -15.35
N ARG A 206 -8.63 -10.41 -14.41
CA ARG A 206 -8.37 -9.72 -13.13
C ARG A 206 -8.06 -8.23 -13.29
N LYS A 207 -7.26 -7.87 -14.29
CA LYS A 207 -6.88 -6.46 -14.53
C LYS A 207 -8.10 -5.59 -14.82
N PHE A 208 -9.11 -6.12 -15.51
CA PHE A 208 -10.35 -5.39 -15.80
C PHE A 208 -11.16 -5.15 -14.51
N LEU A 209 -11.33 -6.17 -13.68
CA LEU A 209 -12.00 -6.06 -12.38
C LEU A 209 -11.27 -5.09 -11.45
N ASN A 210 -9.95 -5.24 -11.33
CA ASN A 210 -9.13 -4.39 -10.46
C ASN A 210 -9.25 -2.90 -10.82
N ARG A 211 -9.22 -2.56 -12.11
CA ARG A 211 -9.37 -1.16 -12.57
C ARG A 211 -10.72 -0.57 -12.21
N ASN A 212 -11.81 -1.31 -12.44
CA ASN A 212 -13.14 -0.82 -12.10
C ASN A 212 -13.32 -0.69 -10.59
N PHE A 213 -12.79 -1.63 -9.82
CA PHE A 213 -12.83 -1.56 -8.35
C PHE A 213 -12.03 -0.36 -7.82
N ALA A 214 -10.86 -0.07 -8.38
CA ALA A 214 -10.09 1.13 -8.02
C ALA A 214 -10.91 2.40 -8.23
N VAL A 215 -11.55 2.55 -9.38
CA VAL A 215 -12.40 3.73 -9.68
C VAL A 215 -13.53 3.87 -8.66
N MET A 216 -14.22 2.78 -8.33
CA MET A 216 -15.31 2.79 -7.33
C MET A 216 -14.80 3.19 -5.94
N ALA A 217 -13.67 2.62 -5.51
CA ALA A 217 -13.09 2.92 -4.20
C ALA A 217 -12.57 4.36 -4.10
N ILE A 218 -11.93 4.88 -5.15
CA ILE A 218 -11.48 6.28 -5.24
C ILE A 218 -12.66 7.24 -5.12
N ALA A 219 -13.78 6.95 -5.78
CA ALA A 219 -15.00 7.77 -5.71
C ALA A 219 -15.56 7.84 -4.29
N LYS A 220 -15.24 6.87 -3.42
CA LYS A 220 -15.69 6.79 -2.02
C LYS A 220 -14.65 7.23 -0.99
N GLY A 221 -13.50 7.71 -1.43
CA GLY A 221 -12.53 8.31 -0.52
C GLY A 221 -11.15 7.67 -0.55
N LEU A 222 -10.97 6.46 -1.09
CA LEU A 222 -9.67 5.80 -1.12
C LEU A 222 -8.61 6.73 -1.74
N ASP A 223 -7.46 6.87 -1.07
CA ASP A 223 -6.40 7.77 -1.49
C ASP A 223 -4.99 7.17 -1.44
N GLY A 224 -4.89 5.86 -1.15
CA GLY A 224 -3.69 5.04 -1.24
C GLY A 224 -3.94 3.71 -1.98
N LEU A 225 -3.00 3.30 -2.83
CA LEU A 225 -3.07 2.04 -3.57
C LEU A 225 -1.71 1.34 -3.60
N LEU A 226 -1.67 0.08 -3.18
CA LEU A 226 -0.55 -0.83 -3.41
C LEU A 226 -0.83 -1.60 -4.70
N ILE A 227 -0.12 -1.27 -5.77
CA ILE A 227 -0.39 -1.76 -7.13
C ILE A 227 0.86 -1.86 -7.99
N ASP A 228 0.74 -2.51 -9.15
CA ASP A 228 1.70 -2.45 -10.24
C ASP A 228 1.54 -1.13 -11.03
N PRO A 229 2.43 -0.13 -10.87
CA PRO A 229 2.31 1.15 -11.56
C PRO A 229 2.66 1.05 -13.05
N LEU A 230 3.23 -0.07 -13.52
CA LEU A 230 3.52 -0.30 -14.94
C LEU A 230 2.25 -0.67 -15.73
N ASP A 231 1.13 -1.00 -15.05
CA ASP A 231 -0.16 -1.14 -15.72
C ASP A 231 -0.70 0.25 -16.10
N LYS A 232 -0.36 0.68 -17.32
CA LYS A 232 -0.74 2.01 -17.83
C LYS A 232 -2.23 2.25 -17.83
N LYS A 233 -3.05 1.21 -18.09
CA LYS A 233 -4.51 1.32 -18.05
C LYS A 233 -5.01 1.52 -16.62
N MET A 234 -4.40 0.88 -15.62
CA MET A 234 -4.69 1.14 -14.22
C MET A 234 -4.36 2.60 -13.85
N MET A 235 -3.14 3.05 -14.17
CA MET A 235 -2.72 4.43 -13.89
C MET A 235 -3.60 5.47 -14.61
N SER A 236 -4.05 5.18 -15.83
CA SER A 236 -5.00 6.03 -16.56
C SER A 236 -6.36 6.08 -15.88
N SER A 237 -6.87 4.94 -15.41
CA SER A 237 -8.14 4.85 -14.70
C SER A 237 -8.09 5.60 -13.37
N ILE A 238 -6.98 5.50 -12.63
CA ILE A 238 -6.75 6.26 -11.39
C ILE A 238 -6.75 7.76 -11.68
N CYS A 239 -6.01 8.21 -12.70
CA CYS A 239 -5.97 9.62 -13.09
C CYS A 239 -7.36 10.16 -13.41
N ALA A 240 -8.15 9.42 -14.17
CA ALA A 240 -9.54 9.78 -14.49
C ALA A 240 -10.43 9.79 -13.25
N ALA A 241 -10.31 8.79 -12.37
CA ALA A 241 -11.10 8.70 -11.14
C ALA A 241 -10.81 9.87 -10.18
N GLU A 242 -9.53 10.25 -9.99
CA GLU A 242 -9.14 11.42 -9.18
C GLU A 242 -9.76 12.71 -9.72
N THR A 243 -9.76 12.87 -11.04
CA THR A 243 -10.37 14.03 -11.72
C THR A 243 -11.90 14.06 -11.50
N LEU A 244 -12.56 12.91 -11.72
CA LEU A 244 -14.01 12.79 -11.55
C LEU A 244 -14.46 12.93 -10.09
N ALA A 245 -13.61 12.53 -9.14
CA ALA A 245 -13.86 12.70 -7.71
C ALA A 245 -13.57 14.13 -7.20
N GLY A 246 -13.21 15.07 -8.08
CA GLY A 246 -12.93 16.47 -7.72
C GLY A 246 -11.61 16.68 -6.98
N ARG A 247 -10.64 15.76 -7.12
CA ARG A 247 -9.33 15.82 -6.46
C ARG A 247 -8.21 16.34 -7.37
N ASP A 248 -8.56 16.83 -8.54
CA ASP A 248 -7.65 17.43 -9.51
C ASP A 248 -8.12 18.84 -9.89
N ASP A 249 -7.67 19.82 -9.12
CA ASP A 249 -8.05 21.22 -9.32
C ASP A 249 -7.78 21.66 -10.77
N PHE A 250 -8.81 22.20 -11.41
CA PHE A 250 -8.78 22.64 -12.81
C PHE A 250 -8.35 21.54 -13.81
N ASN A 251 -8.45 20.26 -13.43
CA ASN A 251 -8.04 19.09 -14.23
C ASN A 251 -6.55 19.13 -14.67
N VAL A 252 -5.69 19.76 -13.87
CA VAL A 252 -4.29 20.01 -14.26
C VAL A 252 -3.51 18.72 -14.41
N LYS A 253 -3.69 17.75 -13.51
CA LYS A 253 -2.99 16.45 -13.58
C LYS A 253 -3.44 15.65 -14.79
N TYR A 254 -4.76 15.60 -15.03
CA TYR A 254 -5.32 14.89 -16.18
C TYR A 254 -4.84 15.47 -17.51
N LEU A 255 -4.91 16.80 -17.66
CA LEU A 255 -4.43 17.48 -18.87
C LEU A 255 -2.91 17.29 -19.08
N LYS A 256 -2.13 17.27 -17.99
CA LYS A 256 -0.68 17.00 -18.06
C LYS A 256 -0.41 15.55 -18.49
N ALA A 257 -1.17 14.59 -17.98
CA ALA A 257 -1.06 13.18 -18.35
C ALA A 257 -1.41 12.99 -19.86
N TYR A 258 -2.48 13.63 -20.31
CA TYR A 258 -2.85 13.63 -21.73
C TYR A 258 -1.75 14.19 -22.64
N ARG A 259 -1.24 15.39 -22.33
CA ARG A 259 -0.17 16.03 -23.10
C ARG A 259 1.09 15.19 -23.16
N LYS A 260 1.41 14.46 -22.09
CA LYS A 260 2.56 13.54 -21.99
C LYS A 260 2.27 12.17 -22.61
N LYS A 261 1.11 11.95 -23.21
CA LYS A 261 0.68 10.65 -23.80
C LYS A 261 0.77 9.50 -22.77
N LYS A 262 0.49 9.79 -21.50
CA LYS A 262 0.49 8.79 -20.42
C LYS A 262 -0.88 8.11 -20.23
N LEU A 263 -1.95 8.61 -20.88
CA LEU A 263 -3.27 8.00 -20.79
C LEU A 263 -3.41 6.90 -21.85
N GLU A 264 -3.72 5.69 -21.39
CA GLU A 264 -4.02 4.52 -22.21
C GLU A 264 -5.48 4.09 -21.97
N VAL A 265 -6.27 4.01 -23.07
CA VAL A 265 -7.71 3.69 -23.03
C VAL A 265 -7.96 2.20 -23.25
#